data_5b96e311631982889f3765490f3e1f38
#
_entry.id   5b96e311631982889f3765490f3e1f38
#
_cell.length_a   1.000
_cell.length_b   1.000
_cell.length_c   1.000
_cell.angle_alpha   90.00
_cell.angle_beta   90.00
_cell.angle_gamma   90.00
#
_symmetry.space_group_name_H-M   'P 1'
#
loop_
_entity.id
_entity.type
_entity.pdbx_description
1 polymer ?
#
loop_
_entity_poly.entity_id
_entity_poly.type
_entity_poly.pdbx_seq_one_letter_code
_entity_poly.pdbx_strand_id
1 'polypeptide(L)'
;MPSAWTIVWTCLVWSAVLSGGVAQSVIELGDASFDTEMETFDTALVMFYAPWCGHCKRLKPEFDKAAEYLGQNDPPVHLVKVDCTEDGKEVCGRFEVKGYPTLKIFRGGEMSQDYNGPRELKGIVKYMQAQVGPASKHLKSQAEVDQFVARPEVVVVASLAEDSDDMATFLKTAESLREEVLFGHCTDDKLCGFKGIQLRRPAHLQTKLEASQLTFDGAVKKDQIKKWIKDNYHGLVGHRTLDNGKDFPKPLVVVYYDVDYVKNVKGTNYWRNRVMKVAKAHTGLNFAVSNKDDFMQEMNEFGLTGVGQTAPDATITTADGKKYVMSDTFSVDTFASFIQAYEAGSLEAYIKSEDLPDNEGKPVKVAVARNFDELVTKSEKDVLVEFYAPWCGHCKKLTPIYDELGTKMEGENVEIVKMDATANDVPSGFDVRGFPTLFWLPKSTKKAVAYQGGRELDDFVKFIAENASSELNQYDRKGKPKKAEL
;
A
#
# COMPACT_ATOMS: atom_id res chain seq x y z
N MET A 1 61.70 68.21 -15.14
CA MET A 1 60.79 68.13 -14.00
C MET A 1 59.49 67.56 -14.48
N PRO A 2 59.22 66.31 -14.17
CA PRO A 2 57.87 65.70 -14.51
C PRO A 2 57.10 65.48 -13.19
N SER A 3 55.83 65.83 -13.21
CA SER A 3 54.81 65.74 -12.18
C SER A 3 54.32 64.29 -12.00
N ALA A 4 54.28 63.84 -10.77
CA ALA A 4 53.78 62.58 -10.33
C ALA A 4 52.21 62.55 -10.36
N TRP A 5 51.65 61.57 -11.04
CA TRP A 5 50.23 61.27 -10.99
C TRP A 5 50.01 60.11 -10.02
N THR A 6 49.28 60.42 -8.94
CA THR A 6 48.88 59.46 -7.92
C THR A 6 47.58 58.79 -8.39
N ILE A 7 47.63 57.49 -8.69
CA ILE A 7 46.46 56.67 -8.99
C ILE A 7 45.91 56.12 -7.64
N VAL A 8 44.74 56.58 -7.26
CA VAL A 8 44.01 56.05 -6.12
C VAL A 8 43.19 54.81 -6.60
N TRP A 9 43.61 53.66 -6.15
CA TRP A 9 42.81 52.42 -6.34
C TRP A 9 41.76 52.36 -5.25
N THR A 10 40.49 52.57 -5.60
CA THR A 10 39.35 52.25 -4.76
C THR A 10 39.04 50.76 -4.86
N CYS A 11 39.42 49.98 -3.87
CA CYS A 11 38.97 48.59 -3.69
C CYS A 11 37.49 48.60 -3.35
N LEU A 12 36.64 48.30 -4.33
CA LEU A 12 35.26 47.86 -4.11
C LEU A 12 35.28 46.47 -3.51
N VAL A 13 35.11 46.36 -2.20
CA VAL A 13 34.86 45.10 -1.50
C VAL A 13 33.41 44.70 -1.84
N TRP A 14 33.26 43.78 -2.76
CA TRP A 14 31.98 43.07 -2.97
C TRP A 14 31.81 42.10 -1.80
N SER A 15 31.02 42.49 -0.82
CA SER A 15 30.49 41.57 0.20
C SER A 15 29.51 40.64 -0.49
N ALA A 16 29.99 39.48 -0.89
CA ALA A 16 29.11 38.35 -1.21
C ALA A 16 28.40 37.95 0.11
N VAL A 17 27.15 38.37 0.24
CA VAL A 17 26.26 37.81 1.27
C VAL A 17 26.02 36.36 0.84
N LEU A 18 26.79 35.44 1.40
CA LEU A 18 26.48 34.04 1.44
C LEU A 18 25.22 33.92 2.31
N SER A 19 24.05 33.89 1.69
CA SER A 19 22.84 33.40 2.34
C SER A 19 23.03 31.90 2.55
N GLY A 20 23.72 31.54 3.62
CA GLY A 20 23.71 30.20 4.17
C GLY A 20 22.28 29.92 4.60
N GLY A 21 21.56 29.13 3.83
CA GLY A 21 20.26 28.62 4.24
C GLY A 21 20.46 27.89 5.56
N VAL A 22 19.88 28.40 6.62
CA VAL A 22 19.79 27.70 7.91
C VAL A 22 18.91 26.50 7.64
N ALA A 23 19.46 25.29 7.82
CA ALA A 23 18.68 24.07 7.73
C ALA A 23 17.50 24.19 8.71
N GLN A 24 16.28 24.15 8.19
CA GLN A 24 15.09 24.32 9.00
C GLN A 24 14.88 23.04 9.83
N SER A 25 14.92 23.18 11.15
CA SER A 25 14.60 22.08 12.08
C SER A 25 13.09 21.96 12.30
N VAL A 26 12.64 20.80 12.77
CA VAL A 26 11.25 20.61 13.22
C VAL A 26 10.97 21.57 14.38
N ILE A 27 9.88 22.33 14.26
CA ILE A 27 9.44 23.31 15.26
C ILE A 27 8.57 22.59 16.28
N GLU A 28 8.84 22.76 17.56
CA GLU A 28 8.00 22.22 18.64
C GLU A 28 7.09 23.31 19.17
N LEU A 29 5.76 23.06 19.16
CA LEU A 29 4.74 23.99 19.62
C LEU A 29 3.88 23.36 20.70
N GLY A 30 3.46 24.19 21.65
CA GLY A 30 2.53 23.84 22.72
C GLY A 30 1.27 24.70 22.67
N ASP A 31 0.37 24.51 23.65
CA ASP A 31 -0.94 25.17 23.71
C ASP A 31 -0.87 26.70 23.63
N ALA A 32 0.16 27.31 24.24
CA ALA A 32 0.33 28.76 24.28
C ALA A 32 0.89 29.37 22.96
N SER A 33 1.63 28.59 22.16
CA SER A 33 2.35 29.10 20.99
C SER A 33 1.73 28.65 19.64
N PHE A 34 0.92 27.61 19.67
CA PHE A 34 0.45 26.94 18.45
C PHE A 34 -0.24 27.90 17.47
N ASP A 35 -1.25 28.63 17.91
CA ASP A 35 -2.05 29.44 17.00
C ASP A 35 -1.24 30.62 16.43
N THR A 36 -0.48 31.31 17.27
CA THR A 36 0.32 32.45 16.85
C THR A 36 1.41 32.08 15.84
N GLU A 37 2.09 30.97 16.05
CA GLU A 37 3.14 30.52 15.14
C GLU A 37 2.55 29.93 13.86
N MET A 38 1.47 29.13 13.97
CA MET A 38 0.83 28.50 12.82
C MET A 38 0.23 29.51 11.82
N GLU A 39 -0.25 30.67 12.28
CA GLU A 39 -0.71 31.76 11.42
C GLU A 39 0.39 32.34 10.52
N THR A 40 1.66 32.20 10.92
CA THR A 40 2.81 32.68 10.14
C THR A 40 3.22 31.72 9.01
N PHE A 41 2.71 30.49 8.99
CA PHE A 41 3.09 29.46 8.02
C PHE A 41 2.05 29.34 6.91
N ASP A 42 2.46 29.57 5.66
CA ASP A 42 1.60 29.33 4.50
C ASP A 42 1.17 27.86 4.42
N THR A 43 2.11 26.94 4.65
CA THR A 43 1.85 25.49 4.69
C THR A 43 2.70 24.83 5.77
N ALA A 44 2.05 24.03 6.62
CA ALA A 44 2.73 23.25 7.65
C ALA A 44 2.20 21.80 7.70
N LEU A 45 3.10 20.88 8.03
CA LEU A 45 2.76 19.51 8.41
C LEU A 45 2.98 19.35 9.92
N VAL A 46 1.92 19.08 10.66
CA VAL A 46 1.95 18.94 12.11
C VAL A 46 1.87 17.47 12.51
N MET A 47 2.87 17.04 13.30
CA MET A 47 2.89 15.72 13.94
C MET A 47 2.43 15.84 15.39
N PHE A 48 1.27 15.34 15.69
CA PHE A 48 0.75 15.14 17.05
C PHE A 48 1.29 13.82 17.60
N TYR A 49 2.04 13.88 18.71
CA TYR A 49 2.78 12.72 19.19
C TYR A 49 2.74 12.56 20.72
N ALA A 50 3.27 11.41 21.17
CA ALA A 50 3.59 11.16 22.57
C ALA A 50 5.04 10.66 22.69
N PRO A 51 5.85 11.11 23.68
CA PRO A 51 7.27 10.74 23.82
C PRO A 51 7.52 9.23 24.00
N TRP A 52 6.59 8.53 24.61
CA TRP A 52 6.65 7.09 24.85
C TRP A 52 6.20 6.24 23.67
N CYS A 53 5.59 6.83 22.63
CA CYS A 53 5.03 6.12 21.48
C CYS A 53 6.13 5.55 20.55
N GLY A 54 6.19 4.24 20.38
CA GLY A 54 7.18 3.57 19.53
C GLY A 54 7.07 3.92 18.04
N HIS A 55 5.85 4.16 17.51
CA HIS A 55 5.63 4.60 16.14
C HIS A 55 6.13 6.04 15.93
N CYS A 56 5.95 6.92 16.92
CA CYS A 56 6.46 8.28 16.88
C CYS A 56 8.01 8.32 16.86
N LYS A 57 8.63 7.46 17.69
CA LYS A 57 10.10 7.32 17.71
C LYS A 57 10.68 6.86 16.38
N ARG A 58 9.97 6.00 15.63
CA ARG A 58 10.38 5.56 14.28
C ARG A 58 10.19 6.66 13.23
N LEU A 59 9.10 7.43 13.33
CA LEU A 59 8.81 8.51 12.37
C LEU A 59 9.75 9.71 12.56
N LYS A 60 10.16 10.01 13.80
CA LYS A 60 10.93 11.21 14.15
C LYS A 60 12.15 11.45 13.24
N PRO A 61 13.07 10.49 13.01
CA PRO A 61 14.25 10.75 12.17
C PRO A 61 13.90 11.03 10.70
N GLU A 62 12.82 10.45 10.17
CA GLU A 62 12.33 10.71 8.82
C GLU A 62 11.70 12.10 8.72
N PHE A 63 10.95 12.48 9.76
CA PHE A 63 10.30 13.79 9.88
C PHE A 63 11.32 14.91 10.03
N ASP A 64 12.36 14.72 10.87
CA ASP A 64 13.45 15.70 11.06
C ASP A 64 14.20 15.96 9.74
N LYS A 65 14.55 14.90 8.99
CA LYS A 65 15.20 15.05 7.67
C LYS A 65 14.27 15.69 6.63
N ALA A 66 12.97 15.36 6.67
CA ALA A 66 12.01 15.99 5.77
C ALA A 66 11.89 17.50 6.02
N ALA A 67 12.00 17.96 7.26
CA ALA A 67 12.01 19.39 7.60
C ALA A 67 13.17 20.14 6.95
N GLU A 68 14.37 19.55 6.92
CA GLU A 68 15.53 20.13 6.27
C GLU A 68 15.33 20.33 4.76
N TYR A 69 14.72 19.34 4.07
CA TYR A 69 14.41 19.43 2.64
C TYR A 69 13.29 20.41 2.35
N LEU A 70 12.21 20.35 3.10
CA LEU A 70 10.99 21.11 2.84
C LEU A 70 11.12 22.58 3.25
N GLY A 71 11.98 22.88 4.19
CA GLY A 71 12.31 24.26 4.55
C GLY A 71 13.04 25.04 3.45
N GLN A 72 13.65 24.32 2.50
CA GLN A 72 14.34 24.93 1.33
C GLN A 72 13.41 25.12 0.11
N ASN A 73 12.15 24.68 0.21
CA ASN A 73 11.16 24.90 -0.85
C ASN A 73 10.83 26.40 -1.00
N ASP A 74 10.31 26.76 -2.16
CA ASP A 74 9.76 28.08 -2.43
C ASP A 74 8.30 27.94 -2.92
N PRO A 75 7.30 28.29 -2.08
CA PRO A 75 7.37 28.70 -0.67
C PRO A 75 7.77 27.53 0.26
N PRO A 76 8.35 27.83 1.44
CA PRO A 76 8.80 26.80 2.38
C PRO A 76 7.63 26.04 3.00
N VAL A 77 7.86 24.78 3.35
CA VAL A 77 6.92 23.96 4.14
C VAL A 77 7.50 23.75 5.54
N HIS A 78 6.74 24.13 6.54
CA HIS A 78 7.16 24.00 7.93
C HIS A 78 6.72 22.65 8.50
N LEU A 79 7.64 21.94 9.15
CA LEU A 79 7.32 20.74 9.91
C LEU A 79 7.26 21.07 11.39
N VAL A 80 6.12 20.74 11.99
CA VAL A 80 5.78 21.08 13.37
C VAL A 80 5.48 19.80 14.15
N LYS A 81 5.81 19.76 15.43
CA LYS A 81 5.42 18.68 16.34
C LYS A 81 4.76 19.24 17.60
N VAL A 82 3.77 18.53 18.12
CA VAL A 82 3.01 18.87 19.31
C VAL A 82 2.97 17.66 20.24
N ASP A 83 3.47 17.83 21.47
CA ASP A 83 3.40 16.79 22.50
C ASP A 83 2.01 16.80 23.16
N CYS A 84 1.22 15.79 22.85
CA CYS A 84 -0.14 15.64 23.37
C CYS A 84 -0.20 15.17 24.84
N THR A 85 0.95 14.89 25.45
CA THR A 85 1.01 14.39 26.85
C THR A 85 1.35 15.47 27.86
N GLU A 86 1.91 16.59 27.39
CA GLU A 86 2.34 17.72 28.21
C GLU A 86 1.75 19.05 27.69
N ASP A 87 2.55 19.86 27.01
CA ASP A 87 2.23 21.25 26.65
C ASP A 87 1.25 21.43 25.48
N GLY A 88 0.82 20.35 24.82
CA GLY A 88 -0.07 20.40 23.65
C GLY A 88 -1.40 19.70 23.86
N LYS A 89 -1.82 19.47 25.10
CA LYS A 89 -3.06 18.71 25.40
C LYS A 89 -4.33 19.37 24.87
N GLU A 90 -4.45 20.69 24.99
CA GLU A 90 -5.61 21.45 24.53
C GLU A 90 -5.68 21.46 23.01
N VAL A 91 -4.53 21.70 22.35
CA VAL A 91 -4.41 21.64 20.89
C VAL A 91 -4.75 20.25 20.35
N CYS A 92 -4.21 19.18 20.96
CA CYS A 92 -4.52 17.82 20.57
C CYS A 92 -6.01 17.48 20.76
N GLY A 93 -6.64 17.95 21.82
CA GLY A 93 -8.08 17.82 22.06
C GLY A 93 -8.91 18.52 21.00
N ARG A 94 -8.54 19.77 20.64
CA ARG A 94 -9.21 20.60 19.62
C ARG A 94 -9.19 19.95 18.24
N PHE A 95 -8.09 19.28 17.87
CA PHE A 95 -7.96 18.59 16.59
C PHE A 95 -8.33 17.10 16.65
N GLU A 96 -9.02 16.66 17.70
CA GLU A 96 -9.55 15.29 17.87
C GLU A 96 -8.51 14.17 17.68
N VAL A 97 -7.30 14.35 18.21
CA VAL A 97 -6.22 13.37 18.11
C VAL A 97 -6.55 12.13 18.94
N LYS A 98 -6.87 11.01 18.30
CA LYS A 98 -7.28 9.74 18.94
C LYS A 98 -6.16 8.69 19.04
N GLY A 99 -4.98 8.96 18.45
CA GLY A 99 -3.85 8.03 18.44
C GLY A 99 -2.56 8.68 17.97
N TYR A 100 -1.43 8.01 18.19
CA TYR A 100 -0.10 8.58 17.89
C TYR A 100 0.71 7.68 16.95
N PRO A 101 1.46 8.29 15.99
CA PRO A 101 1.39 9.69 15.60
C PRO A 101 0.19 9.97 14.71
N THR A 102 -0.48 11.10 14.89
CA THR A 102 -1.44 11.68 13.94
C THR A 102 -0.74 12.83 13.22
N LEU A 103 -0.86 12.89 11.88
CA LEU A 103 -0.32 13.95 11.07
C LEU A 103 -1.44 14.71 10.37
N LYS A 104 -1.36 16.05 10.41
CA LYS A 104 -2.34 16.94 9.80
C LYS A 104 -1.65 18.07 9.04
N ILE A 105 -2.26 18.49 7.92
CA ILE A 105 -1.77 19.59 7.07
C ILE A 105 -2.54 20.84 7.42
N PHE A 106 -1.81 21.92 7.59
CA PHE A 106 -2.33 23.25 7.88
C PHE A 106 -1.97 24.21 6.77
N ARG A 107 -2.84 25.20 6.52
CA ARG A 107 -2.64 26.29 5.57
C ARG A 107 -3.08 27.61 6.18
N GLY A 108 -2.16 28.57 6.27
CA GLY A 108 -2.42 29.87 6.89
C GLY A 108 -3.00 29.75 8.31
N GLY A 109 -2.48 28.83 9.12
CA GLY A 109 -2.95 28.58 10.48
C GLY A 109 -4.13 27.62 10.60
N GLU A 110 -4.91 27.39 9.55
CA GLU A 110 -6.11 26.58 9.60
C GLU A 110 -5.84 25.11 9.19
N MET A 111 -6.48 24.17 9.91
CA MET A 111 -6.40 22.73 9.58
C MET A 111 -7.08 22.48 8.23
N SER A 112 -6.31 22.00 7.25
CA SER A 112 -6.76 21.75 5.89
C SER A 112 -7.27 20.33 5.68
N GLN A 113 -6.45 19.34 6.09
CA GLN A 113 -6.77 17.91 5.93
C GLN A 113 -5.85 17.02 6.77
N ASP A 114 -6.26 15.75 6.94
CA ASP A 114 -5.39 14.73 7.50
C ASP A 114 -4.31 14.33 6.48
N TYR A 115 -3.09 14.10 6.97
CA TYR A 115 -2.01 13.56 6.16
C TYR A 115 -2.14 12.04 6.06
N ASN A 116 -2.40 11.53 4.87
CA ASN A 116 -2.53 10.11 4.57
C ASN A 116 -1.41 9.56 3.67
N GLY A 117 -0.32 10.31 3.54
CA GLY A 117 0.84 9.95 2.73
C GLY A 117 1.78 8.94 3.40
N PRO A 118 2.83 8.51 2.67
CA PRO A 118 3.90 7.67 3.22
C PRO A 118 4.65 8.37 4.36
N ARG A 119 5.18 7.60 5.30
CA ARG A 119 5.83 8.13 6.51
C ARG A 119 7.36 8.12 6.47
N GLU A 120 7.96 7.76 5.34
CA GLU A 120 9.38 7.83 5.07
C GLU A 120 9.74 9.19 4.47
N LEU A 121 10.99 9.61 4.62
CA LEU A 121 11.52 10.88 4.13
C LEU A 121 11.05 11.24 2.70
N LYS A 122 11.30 10.34 1.74
CA LYS A 122 10.97 10.60 0.33
C LYS A 122 9.46 10.78 0.10
N GLY A 123 8.66 9.99 0.81
CA GLY A 123 7.20 10.06 0.75
C GLY A 123 6.67 11.35 1.34
N ILE A 124 7.16 11.76 2.51
CA ILE A 124 6.79 13.03 3.16
C ILE A 124 7.16 14.22 2.27
N VAL A 125 8.38 14.25 1.76
CA VAL A 125 8.86 15.34 0.90
C VAL A 125 8.01 15.45 -0.37
N LYS A 126 7.83 14.35 -1.10
CA LYS A 126 7.01 14.32 -2.33
C LYS A 126 5.57 14.77 -2.07
N TYR A 127 4.95 14.24 -1.02
CA TYR A 127 3.57 14.56 -0.67
C TYR A 127 3.42 16.05 -0.31
N MET A 128 4.28 16.58 0.54
CA MET A 128 4.20 17.97 0.98
C MET A 128 4.63 18.96 -0.10
N GLN A 129 5.55 18.60 -1.00
CA GLN A 129 5.85 19.41 -2.18
C GLN A 129 4.64 19.53 -3.11
N ALA A 130 3.83 18.48 -3.23
CA ALA A 130 2.57 18.56 -3.97
C ALA A 130 1.53 19.46 -3.29
N GLN A 131 1.66 19.77 -2.00
CA GLN A 131 0.75 20.64 -1.25
C GLN A 131 1.06 22.14 -1.43
N VAL A 132 2.25 22.51 -1.91
CA VAL A 132 2.70 23.91 -2.01
C VAL A 132 2.42 24.49 -3.38
N GLY A 133 2.11 25.78 -3.40
CA GLY A 133 1.86 26.50 -4.64
C GLY A 133 0.53 26.14 -5.31
N PRO A 134 0.29 26.67 -6.52
CA PRO A 134 -0.93 26.40 -7.27
C PRO A 134 -0.97 24.95 -7.74
N ALA A 135 -2.15 24.32 -7.68
CA ALA A 135 -2.35 22.95 -8.12
C ALA A 135 -2.07 22.74 -9.63
N SER A 136 -2.09 23.81 -10.41
CA SER A 136 -1.72 23.80 -11.84
C SER A 136 -0.70 24.91 -12.10
N LYS A 137 0.46 24.55 -12.65
CA LYS A 137 1.50 25.51 -13.00
C LYS A 137 1.10 26.33 -14.22
N HIS A 138 1.07 27.67 -14.12
CA HIS A 138 0.88 28.55 -15.26
C HIS A 138 2.18 28.57 -16.11
N LEU A 139 2.10 28.09 -17.35
CA LEU A 139 3.20 27.97 -18.29
C LEU A 139 3.17 29.21 -19.22
N LYS A 140 4.14 30.11 -19.05
CA LYS A 140 4.15 31.45 -19.67
C LYS A 140 5.12 31.55 -20.85
N SER A 141 5.96 30.53 -21.08
CA SER A 141 6.92 30.51 -22.16
C SER A 141 7.05 29.11 -22.75
N GLN A 142 7.54 29.04 -24.01
CA GLN A 142 7.79 27.75 -24.69
C GLN A 142 8.77 26.89 -23.88
N ALA A 143 9.80 27.51 -23.29
CA ALA A 143 10.77 26.80 -22.46
C ALA A 143 10.11 26.15 -21.22
N GLU A 144 9.15 26.84 -20.59
CA GLU A 144 8.40 26.26 -19.46
C GLU A 144 7.48 25.12 -19.91
N VAL A 145 6.82 25.23 -21.06
CA VAL A 145 6.01 24.15 -21.65
C VAL A 145 6.88 22.94 -21.92
N ASP A 146 8.00 23.13 -22.63
CA ASP A 146 8.93 22.05 -22.98
C ASP A 146 9.50 21.36 -21.75
N GLN A 147 9.90 22.13 -20.74
CA GLN A 147 10.39 21.61 -19.47
C GLN A 147 9.30 20.84 -18.71
N PHE A 148 8.06 21.35 -18.72
CA PHE A 148 6.95 20.71 -18.01
C PHE A 148 6.55 19.38 -18.63
N VAL A 149 6.46 19.31 -19.96
CA VAL A 149 6.08 18.07 -20.67
C VAL A 149 7.23 17.05 -20.77
N ALA A 150 8.49 17.48 -20.57
CA ALA A 150 9.65 16.59 -20.52
C ALA A 150 9.84 15.89 -19.18
N ARG A 151 8.98 16.14 -18.19
CA ARG A 151 9.05 15.50 -16.88
C ARG A 151 8.92 13.98 -16.95
N PRO A 152 9.51 13.26 -15.99
CA PRO A 152 9.43 11.80 -15.95
C PRO A 152 8.06 11.26 -15.53
N GLU A 153 7.15 12.13 -15.08
CA GLU A 153 5.77 11.77 -14.69
C GLU A 153 4.81 11.99 -15.85
N VAL A 154 3.64 11.35 -15.80
CA VAL A 154 2.50 11.71 -16.65
C VAL A 154 1.99 13.07 -16.22
N VAL A 155 1.77 13.97 -17.18
CA VAL A 155 1.28 15.32 -16.90
C VAL A 155 -0.04 15.59 -17.62
N VAL A 156 -0.86 16.46 -17.04
CA VAL A 156 -2.09 16.96 -17.65
C VAL A 156 -1.94 18.46 -17.89
N VAL A 157 -2.11 18.88 -19.15
CA VAL A 157 -1.94 20.27 -19.56
C VAL A 157 -3.25 20.78 -20.16
N ALA A 158 -3.70 21.95 -19.72
CA ALA A 158 -4.82 22.66 -20.34
C ALA A 158 -4.33 23.85 -21.18
N SER A 159 -4.98 24.07 -22.33
CA SER A 159 -4.91 25.30 -23.11
C SER A 159 -6.32 25.84 -23.23
N LEU A 160 -6.66 26.79 -22.36
CA LEU A 160 -8.01 27.35 -22.17
C LEU A 160 -7.92 28.86 -21.93
N ALA A 161 -8.95 29.61 -22.29
CA ALA A 161 -8.99 31.05 -22.04
C ALA A 161 -8.98 31.33 -20.51
N GLU A 162 -8.19 32.32 -20.10
CA GLU A 162 -7.89 32.61 -18.68
C GLU A 162 -9.15 32.79 -17.82
N ASP A 163 -10.12 33.59 -18.29
CA ASP A 163 -11.34 33.91 -17.55
C ASP A 163 -12.53 33.00 -17.91
N SER A 164 -12.27 31.79 -18.45
CA SER A 164 -13.36 30.89 -18.84
C SER A 164 -13.80 30.00 -17.69
N ASP A 165 -15.08 29.61 -17.68
CA ASP A 165 -15.65 28.62 -16.78
C ASP A 165 -14.91 27.27 -16.90
N ASP A 166 -14.42 26.95 -18.09
CA ASP A 166 -13.64 25.74 -18.37
C ASP A 166 -12.30 25.78 -17.64
N MET A 167 -11.59 26.91 -17.64
CA MET A 167 -10.35 27.09 -16.88
C MET A 167 -10.60 26.99 -15.38
N ALA A 168 -11.63 27.65 -14.87
CA ALA A 168 -12.00 27.57 -13.47
C ALA A 168 -12.33 26.11 -13.05
N THR A 169 -13.03 25.36 -13.91
CA THR A 169 -13.35 23.94 -13.68
C THR A 169 -12.10 23.06 -13.72
N PHE A 170 -11.18 23.32 -14.67
CA PHE A 170 -9.91 22.63 -14.76
C PHE A 170 -9.06 22.84 -13.49
N LEU A 171 -8.93 24.08 -13.03
CA LEU A 171 -8.18 24.42 -11.81
C LEU A 171 -8.77 23.75 -10.54
N LYS A 172 -10.10 23.71 -10.42
CA LYS A 172 -10.79 22.97 -9.34
C LYS A 172 -10.54 21.46 -9.44
N THR A 173 -10.41 20.93 -10.65
CA THR A 173 -10.06 19.51 -10.87
C THR A 173 -8.61 19.24 -10.47
N ALA A 174 -7.70 20.11 -10.90
CA ALA A 174 -6.29 20.06 -10.53
C ALA A 174 -6.10 20.08 -9.01
N GLU A 175 -6.81 20.96 -8.30
CA GLU A 175 -6.78 21.01 -6.84
C GLU A 175 -7.21 19.68 -6.21
N SER A 176 -8.22 19.01 -6.76
CA SER A 176 -8.72 17.74 -6.22
C SER A 176 -7.84 16.51 -6.52
N LEU A 177 -6.85 16.63 -7.42
CA LEU A 177 -5.94 15.56 -7.83
C LEU A 177 -4.47 15.95 -7.70
N ARG A 178 -4.15 17.05 -7.01
CA ARG A 178 -2.80 17.61 -6.93
C ARG A 178 -1.76 16.66 -6.32
N GLU A 179 -2.20 15.70 -5.53
CA GLU A 179 -1.34 14.69 -4.91
C GLU A 179 -1.03 13.52 -5.86
N GLU A 180 -1.92 13.30 -6.83
CA GLU A 180 -1.87 12.14 -7.74
C GLU A 180 -1.26 12.53 -9.10
N VAL A 181 -1.52 13.77 -9.58
CA VAL A 181 -1.25 14.19 -10.96
C VAL A 181 -0.62 15.57 -11.02
N LEU A 182 0.34 15.76 -11.91
CA LEU A 182 0.93 17.06 -12.20
C LEU A 182 0.13 17.82 -13.26
N PHE A 183 -0.28 19.04 -12.91
CA PHE A 183 -1.08 19.89 -13.80
C PHE A 183 -0.31 21.13 -14.24
N GLY A 184 -0.45 21.48 -15.53
CA GLY A 184 -0.01 22.74 -16.11
C GLY A 184 -1.12 23.38 -16.93
N HIS A 185 -1.04 24.69 -17.17
CA HIS A 185 -1.98 25.37 -18.07
C HIS A 185 -1.31 26.52 -18.82
N CYS A 186 -1.78 26.74 -20.03
CA CYS A 186 -1.50 27.92 -20.84
C CYS A 186 -2.81 28.68 -21.10
N THR A 187 -2.70 29.99 -21.26
CA THR A 187 -3.83 30.85 -21.68
C THR A 187 -3.75 31.24 -23.15
N ASP A 188 -2.65 30.88 -23.83
CA ASP A 188 -2.42 31.04 -25.28
C ASP A 188 -2.28 29.68 -25.97
N ASP A 189 -3.21 29.35 -26.87
CA ASP A 189 -3.23 28.10 -27.63
C ASP A 189 -1.98 27.93 -28.50
N LYS A 190 -1.36 29.03 -28.97
CA LYS A 190 -0.14 28.99 -29.75
C LYS A 190 1.06 28.53 -28.93
N LEU A 191 1.10 28.93 -27.64
CA LEU A 191 2.15 28.55 -26.71
C LEU A 191 2.09 27.07 -26.37
N CYS A 192 0.91 26.53 -26.05
CA CYS A 192 0.72 25.12 -25.76
C CYS A 192 0.71 24.22 -27.01
N GLY A 193 0.43 24.80 -28.20
CA GLY A 193 0.37 24.07 -29.47
C GLY A 193 -0.90 23.22 -29.66
N PHE A 194 -1.88 23.37 -28.80
CA PHE A 194 -3.18 22.69 -28.87
C PHE A 194 -4.25 23.51 -28.14
N LYS A 195 -5.52 23.10 -28.25
CA LYS A 195 -6.65 23.65 -27.52
C LYS A 195 -7.36 22.55 -26.72
N GLY A 196 -7.83 22.88 -25.51
CA GLY A 196 -8.51 21.96 -24.62
C GLY A 196 -7.59 21.36 -23.56
N ILE A 197 -7.87 20.13 -23.14
CA ILE A 197 -7.13 19.44 -22.06
C ILE A 197 -6.45 18.21 -22.65
N GLN A 198 -5.16 18.05 -22.38
CA GLN A 198 -4.36 16.89 -22.81
C GLN A 198 -3.66 16.21 -21.65
N LEU A 199 -3.65 14.88 -21.69
CA LEU A 199 -2.77 14.03 -20.89
C LEU A 199 -1.55 13.65 -21.76
N ARG A 200 -0.34 13.81 -21.24
CA ARG A 200 0.91 13.50 -21.94
C ARG A 200 1.75 12.50 -21.16
N ARG A 201 2.20 11.47 -21.86
CA ARG A 201 3.07 10.42 -21.31
C ARG A 201 4.53 10.78 -21.49
N PRO A 202 5.37 10.58 -20.44
CA PRO A 202 6.80 10.84 -20.52
C PRO A 202 7.49 9.94 -21.56
N ALA A 203 8.65 10.37 -22.04
CA ALA A 203 9.38 9.69 -23.12
C ALA A 203 9.66 8.21 -22.88
N HIS A 204 9.97 7.83 -21.65
CA HIS A 204 10.27 6.43 -21.27
C HIS A 204 9.03 5.50 -21.29
N LEU A 205 7.82 6.06 -21.21
CA LEU A 205 6.55 5.31 -21.34
C LEU A 205 5.98 5.31 -22.75
N GLN A 206 6.55 6.10 -23.68
CA GLN A 206 6.04 6.17 -25.05
C GLN A 206 6.29 4.86 -25.82
N THR A 207 5.28 4.45 -26.59
CA THR A 207 5.30 3.22 -27.38
C THR A 207 4.45 3.40 -28.63
N LYS A 208 4.63 2.52 -29.62
CA LYS A 208 3.76 2.47 -30.80
C LYS A 208 2.41 1.78 -30.54
N LEU A 209 2.21 1.20 -29.36
CA LEU A 209 1.01 0.42 -29.01
C LEU A 209 -0.10 1.27 -28.40
N GLU A 210 0.25 2.42 -27.84
CA GLU A 210 -0.72 3.39 -27.29
C GLU A 210 -0.31 4.82 -27.65
N ALA A 211 -1.27 5.76 -27.60
CA ALA A 211 -1.01 7.17 -27.87
C ALA A 211 -0.16 7.79 -26.75
N SER A 212 0.87 8.56 -27.12
CA SER A 212 1.68 9.32 -26.17
C SER A 212 0.97 10.57 -25.63
N GLN A 213 -0.05 11.04 -26.35
CA GLN A 213 -0.88 12.20 -26.02
C GLN A 213 -2.34 11.83 -26.22
N LEU A 214 -3.18 12.16 -25.24
CA LEU A 214 -4.62 11.97 -25.28
C LEU A 214 -5.30 13.32 -25.06
N THR A 215 -6.25 13.66 -25.92
CA THR A 215 -7.05 14.88 -25.75
C THR A 215 -8.38 14.52 -25.13
N PHE A 216 -8.80 15.29 -24.13
CA PHE A 216 -10.13 15.17 -23.56
C PHE A 216 -11.18 15.74 -24.54
N ASP A 217 -12.15 14.93 -24.87
CA ASP A 217 -13.22 15.24 -25.84
C ASP A 217 -14.61 15.39 -25.18
N GLY A 218 -14.66 15.22 -23.84
CA GLY A 218 -15.91 15.35 -23.07
C GLY A 218 -16.28 16.79 -22.73
N ALA A 219 -17.43 16.96 -22.08
CA ALA A 219 -17.79 18.25 -21.49
C ALA A 219 -16.86 18.59 -20.31
N VAL A 220 -16.40 19.84 -20.24
CA VAL A 220 -15.48 20.31 -19.20
C VAL A 220 -16.22 20.41 -17.86
N LYS A 221 -16.39 19.25 -17.22
CA LYS A 221 -16.96 19.09 -15.87
C LYS A 221 -15.96 18.36 -14.99
N LYS A 222 -15.83 18.78 -13.72
CA LYS A 222 -14.87 18.24 -12.76
C LYS A 222 -14.85 16.71 -12.73
N ASP A 223 -16.02 16.08 -12.57
CA ASP A 223 -16.09 14.62 -12.42
C ASP A 223 -15.74 13.88 -13.72
N GLN A 224 -16.07 14.46 -14.89
CA GLN A 224 -15.74 13.88 -16.19
C GLN A 224 -14.24 13.96 -16.47
N ILE A 225 -13.61 15.10 -16.20
CA ILE A 225 -12.15 15.26 -16.34
C ILE A 225 -11.45 14.32 -15.37
N LYS A 226 -11.88 14.27 -14.11
CA LYS A 226 -11.30 13.39 -13.08
C LYS A 226 -11.40 11.93 -13.48
N LYS A 227 -12.57 11.48 -13.94
CA LYS A 227 -12.75 10.12 -14.43
C LYS A 227 -11.85 9.82 -15.62
N TRP A 228 -11.84 10.71 -16.63
CA TRP A 228 -10.99 10.54 -17.81
C TRP A 228 -9.50 10.46 -17.48
N ILE A 229 -9.01 11.29 -16.55
CA ILE A 229 -7.63 11.21 -16.08
C ILE A 229 -7.36 9.86 -15.44
N LYS A 230 -8.21 9.40 -14.52
CA LYS A 230 -8.03 8.11 -13.83
C LYS A 230 -8.04 6.93 -14.79
N ASP A 231 -8.94 6.95 -15.76
CA ASP A 231 -9.06 5.88 -16.78
C ASP A 231 -7.83 5.83 -17.72
N ASN A 232 -7.09 6.93 -17.89
CA ASN A 232 -6.02 7.04 -18.87
C ASN A 232 -4.62 7.23 -18.27
N TYR A 233 -4.50 7.58 -16.98
CA TYR A 233 -3.24 7.96 -16.35
C TYR A 233 -2.17 6.85 -16.48
N HIS A 234 -2.52 5.63 -16.14
CA HIS A 234 -1.61 4.49 -16.18
C HIS A 234 -1.44 3.88 -17.57
N GLY A 235 -2.31 4.21 -18.54
CA GLY A 235 -2.31 3.64 -19.88
C GLY A 235 -2.76 2.18 -19.93
N LEU A 236 -2.49 1.51 -21.06
CA LEU A 236 -2.85 0.10 -21.24
C LEU A 236 -2.16 -0.84 -20.25
N VAL A 237 -0.93 -0.52 -19.86
CA VAL A 237 -0.14 -1.27 -18.87
C VAL A 237 0.61 -0.27 -18.01
N GLY A 238 0.17 -0.09 -16.79
CA GLY A 238 0.74 0.87 -15.86
C GLY A 238 2.03 0.38 -15.20
N HIS A 239 2.88 1.32 -14.78
CA HIS A 239 3.99 1.04 -13.86
C HIS A 239 3.45 1.11 -12.42
N ARG A 240 3.27 -0.07 -11.82
CA ARG A 240 2.80 -0.19 -10.44
C ARG A 240 3.99 -0.21 -9.49
N THR A 241 3.94 0.66 -8.48
CA THR A 241 4.93 0.81 -7.42
C THR A 241 4.27 0.63 -6.05
N LEU A 242 5.06 0.59 -4.98
CA LEU A 242 4.53 0.53 -3.61
C LEU A 242 3.65 1.77 -3.27
N ASP A 243 3.98 2.93 -3.85
CA ASP A 243 3.27 4.19 -3.59
C ASP A 243 1.89 4.25 -4.28
N ASN A 244 1.78 3.70 -5.51
CA ASN A 244 0.59 3.81 -6.35
C ASN A 244 -0.22 2.52 -6.51
N GLY A 245 0.12 1.47 -5.76
CA GLY A 245 -0.53 0.15 -5.89
C GLY A 245 -2.05 0.19 -5.75
N LYS A 246 -2.57 1.12 -4.92
CA LYS A 246 -4.01 1.35 -4.70
C LYS A 246 -4.75 1.96 -5.90
N ASP A 247 -4.03 2.54 -6.87
CA ASP A 247 -4.63 3.22 -8.03
C ASP A 247 -5.05 2.24 -9.12
N PHE A 248 -4.70 0.95 -8.97
CA PHE A 248 -5.00 -0.10 -9.93
C PHE A 248 -6.25 -0.88 -9.50
N PRO A 249 -7.40 -0.67 -10.19
CA PRO A 249 -8.62 -1.40 -9.87
C PRO A 249 -8.51 -2.87 -10.24
N LYS A 250 -9.31 -3.71 -9.58
CA LYS A 250 -9.42 -5.14 -9.86
C LYS A 250 -10.61 -5.42 -10.79
N PRO A 251 -10.56 -6.46 -11.64
CA PRO A 251 -9.51 -7.45 -11.78
C PRO A 251 -8.20 -6.86 -12.28
N LEU A 252 -7.09 -7.21 -11.61
CA LEU A 252 -5.77 -6.68 -11.90
C LEU A 252 -4.81 -7.80 -12.31
N VAL A 253 -4.24 -7.67 -13.48
CA VAL A 253 -3.14 -8.49 -13.99
C VAL A 253 -1.83 -7.78 -13.69
N VAL A 254 -0.93 -8.43 -12.94
CA VAL A 254 0.40 -7.90 -12.65
C VAL A 254 1.47 -8.81 -13.23
N VAL A 255 2.43 -8.20 -13.93
CA VAL A 255 3.60 -8.90 -14.47
C VAL A 255 4.84 -8.39 -13.75
N TYR A 256 5.53 -9.29 -13.05
CA TYR A 256 6.69 -9.00 -12.21
C TYR A 256 7.98 -9.36 -12.93
N TYR A 257 8.91 -8.38 -12.99
CA TYR A 257 10.26 -8.53 -13.52
C TYR A 257 11.14 -7.38 -13.01
N ASP A 258 12.39 -7.28 -13.47
CA ASP A 258 13.31 -6.18 -13.12
C ASP A 258 12.89 -4.87 -13.81
N VAL A 259 11.83 -4.23 -13.29
CA VAL A 259 11.32 -2.95 -13.80
C VAL A 259 12.20 -1.82 -13.30
N ASP A 260 12.95 -1.19 -14.19
CA ASP A 260 13.82 -0.05 -13.87
C ASP A 260 13.83 0.95 -15.03
N TYR A 261 13.10 2.05 -14.86
CA TYR A 261 13.03 3.14 -15.86
C TYR A 261 14.20 4.13 -15.77
N VAL A 262 15.15 3.93 -14.85
CA VAL A 262 16.35 4.77 -14.72
C VAL A 262 17.56 4.07 -15.33
N LYS A 263 17.85 2.85 -14.89
CA LYS A 263 19.06 2.12 -15.28
C LYS A 263 18.83 1.20 -16.47
N ASN A 264 17.60 0.69 -16.68
CA ASN A 264 17.28 -0.29 -17.72
C ASN A 264 15.96 -0.02 -18.43
N VAL A 265 15.80 1.16 -19.01
CA VAL A 265 14.57 1.55 -19.75
C VAL A 265 14.25 0.59 -20.90
N LYS A 266 15.29 0.13 -21.63
CA LYS A 266 15.11 -0.78 -22.79
C LYS A 266 14.61 -2.15 -22.37
N GLY A 267 15.20 -2.76 -21.34
CA GLY A 267 14.77 -4.06 -20.80
C GLY A 267 13.37 -3.97 -20.18
N THR A 268 13.11 -2.89 -19.46
CA THR A 268 11.80 -2.62 -18.88
C THR A 268 10.72 -2.55 -19.97
N ASN A 269 10.94 -1.74 -21.01
CA ASN A 269 9.98 -1.60 -22.11
C ASN A 269 9.91 -2.84 -23.03
N TYR A 270 10.94 -3.67 -23.09
CA TYR A 270 10.89 -4.93 -23.83
C TYR A 270 9.78 -5.85 -23.30
N TRP A 271 9.66 -6.02 -21.99
CA TRP A 271 8.62 -6.83 -21.37
C TRP A 271 7.28 -6.11 -21.33
N ARG A 272 7.25 -4.84 -20.94
CA ARG A 272 6.01 -4.05 -20.92
C ARG A 272 5.30 -4.05 -22.27
N ASN A 273 6.03 -3.88 -23.39
CA ASN A 273 5.44 -3.90 -24.71
C ASN A 273 4.87 -5.27 -25.10
N ARG A 274 5.40 -6.37 -24.55
CA ARG A 274 4.83 -7.71 -24.74
C ARG A 274 3.51 -7.87 -24.00
N VAL A 275 3.47 -7.39 -22.77
CA VAL A 275 2.21 -7.33 -21.99
C VAL A 275 1.17 -6.47 -22.70
N MET A 276 1.56 -5.30 -23.20
CA MET A 276 0.66 -4.38 -23.93
C MET A 276 0.04 -4.99 -25.20
N LYS A 277 0.76 -5.87 -25.89
CA LYS A 277 0.21 -6.57 -27.07
C LYS A 277 -1.01 -7.40 -26.71
N VAL A 278 -0.98 -8.04 -25.55
CA VAL A 278 -2.12 -8.84 -25.03
C VAL A 278 -3.17 -7.92 -24.42
N ALA A 279 -2.78 -7.01 -23.54
CA ALA A 279 -3.68 -6.10 -22.84
C ALA A 279 -4.63 -5.33 -23.76
N LYS A 280 -4.17 -4.98 -24.97
CA LYS A 280 -4.96 -4.24 -25.96
C LYS A 280 -6.24 -4.96 -26.38
N ALA A 281 -6.27 -6.29 -26.34
CA ALA A 281 -7.43 -7.11 -26.72
C ALA A 281 -8.35 -7.41 -25.52
N HIS A 282 -7.92 -7.12 -24.28
CA HIS A 282 -8.60 -7.55 -23.04
C HIS A 282 -8.96 -6.34 -22.16
N THR A 283 -9.82 -5.45 -22.69
CA THR A 283 -10.19 -4.17 -22.06
C THR A 283 -11.03 -4.31 -20.77
N GLY A 284 -11.50 -5.49 -20.44
CA GLY A 284 -12.19 -5.78 -19.17
C GLY A 284 -11.25 -5.98 -17.97
N LEU A 285 -9.94 -6.01 -18.22
CA LEU A 285 -8.92 -6.23 -17.21
C LEU A 285 -7.99 -5.00 -17.09
N ASN A 286 -7.46 -4.78 -15.91
CA ASN A 286 -6.43 -3.78 -15.67
C ASN A 286 -5.06 -4.46 -15.68
N PHE A 287 -4.07 -3.84 -16.31
CA PHE A 287 -2.74 -4.42 -16.46
C PHE A 287 -1.68 -3.52 -15.86
N ALA A 288 -0.74 -4.12 -15.13
CA ALA A 288 0.40 -3.44 -14.55
C ALA A 288 1.67 -4.27 -14.70
N VAL A 289 2.80 -3.57 -14.66
CA VAL A 289 4.12 -4.15 -14.46
C VAL A 289 4.69 -3.66 -13.13
N SER A 290 5.34 -4.53 -12.39
CA SER A 290 5.93 -4.23 -11.07
C SER A 290 7.36 -4.75 -10.98
N ASN A 291 8.20 -4.02 -10.24
CA ASN A 291 9.53 -4.53 -9.90
C ASN A 291 9.40 -5.71 -8.92
N LYS A 292 9.95 -6.87 -9.28
CA LYS A 292 9.85 -8.10 -8.49
C LYS A 292 10.47 -7.98 -7.10
N ASP A 293 11.53 -7.18 -6.94
CA ASP A 293 12.22 -7.04 -5.65
C ASP A 293 11.39 -6.18 -4.69
N ASP A 294 10.71 -5.13 -5.20
CA ASP A 294 9.82 -4.29 -4.41
C ASP A 294 8.56 -5.04 -3.94
N PHE A 295 8.10 -6.02 -4.73
CA PHE A 295 6.87 -6.79 -4.47
C PHE A 295 7.13 -8.25 -4.08
N MET A 296 8.32 -8.58 -3.58
CA MET A 296 8.69 -9.94 -3.19
C MET A 296 7.72 -10.54 -2.16
N GLN A 297 7.25 -9.75 -1.20
CA GLN A 297 6.28 -10.22 -0.21
C GLN A 297 4.94 -10.58 -0.86
N GLU A 298 4.44 -9.75 -1.78
CA GLU A 298 3.22 -10.04 -2.55
C GLU A 298 3.41 -11.28 -3.45
N MET A 299 4.56 -11.40 -4.12
CA MET A 299 4.87 -12.57 -4.94
C MET A 299 4.87 -13.87 -4.13
N ASN A 300 5.39 -13.84 -2.91
CA ASN A 300 5.34 -14.98 -1.99
C ASN A 300 3.89 -15.42 -1.65
N GLU A 301 2.93 -14.48 -1.64
CA GLU A 301 1.51 -14.81 -1.46
C GLU A 301 0.91 -15.56 -2.66
N PHE A 302 1.59 -15.54 -3.80
CA PHE A 302 1.28 -16.34 -4.99
C PHE A 302 2.19 -17.57 -5.15
N GLY A 303 3.03 -17.89 -4.14
CA GLY A 303 4.01 -18.95 -4.24
C GLY A 303 5.17 -18.69 -5.20
N LEU A 304 5.34 -17.44 -5.63
CA LEU A 304 6.42 -17.01 -6.52
C LEU A 304 7.62 -16.53 -5.71
N THR A 305 8.80 -17.05 -6.00
CA THR A 305 10.03 -16.70 -5.26
C THR A 305 10.82 -15.56 -5.91
N GLY A 306 10.60 -15.30 -7.21
CA GLY A 306 11.33 -14.29 -7.99
C GLY A 306 12.83 -14.55 -8.13
N VAL A 307 13.36 -15.59 -7.49
CA VAL A 307 14.80 -15.88 -7.42
C VAL A 307 15.25 -16.70 -8.63
N GLY A 308 16.30 -16.23 -9.33
CA GLY A 308 16.94 -16.97 -10.43
C GLY A 308 16.14 -16.97 -11.74
N GLN A 309 14.99 -16.31 -11.81
CA GLN A 309 14.19 -16.25 -13.03
C GLN A 309 14.59 -15.09 -13.91
N THR A 310 14.79 -15.37 -15.20
CA THR A 310 15.06 -14.37 -16.23
C THR A 310 13.79 -13.93 -17.00
N ALA A 311 12.75 -14.76 -16.94
CA ALA A 311 11.43 -14.48 -17.52
C ALA A 311 10.50 -13.87 -16.47
N PRO A 312 9.53 -13.01 -16.86
CA PRO A 312 8.54 -12.46 -15.96
C PRO A 312 7.61 -13.52 -15.36
N ASP A 313 7.11 -13.27 -14.14
CA ASP A 313 5.96 -13.94 -13.55
C ASP A 313 4.69 -13.12 -13.81
N ALA A 314 3.54 -13.79 -13.95
CA ALA A 314 2.26 -13.13 -14.15
C ALA A 314 1.18 -13.66 -13.20
N THR A 315 0.40 -12.74 -12.65
CA THR A 315 -0.69 -13.06 -11.72
C THR A 315 -1.95 -12.29 -12.07
N ILE A 316 -3.11 -12.79 -11.61
CA ILE A 316 -4.37 -12.05 -11.64
C ILE A 316 -4.96 -12.05 -10.23
N THR A 317 -5.42 -10.89 -9.78
CA THR A 317 -6.20 -10.75 -8.54
C THR A 317 -7.58 -10.18 -8.87
N THR A 318 -8.63 -10.86 -8.43
CA THR A 318 -10.03 -10.44 -8.64
C THR A 318 -10.53 -9.51 -7.53
N ALA A 319 -11.67 -8.87 -7.75
CA ALA A 319 -12.30 -8.00 -6.76
C ALA A 319 -12.73 -8.76 -5.48
N ASP A 320 -13.12 -10.04 -5.62
CA ASP A 320 -13.46 -10.95 -4.52
C ASP A 320 -12.22 -11.61 -3.85
N GLY A 321 -11.03 -11.21 -4.29
CA GLY A 321 -9.75 -11.63 -3.66
C GLY A 321 -9.18 -12.95 -4.17
N LYS A 322 -9.81 -13.60 -5.17
CA LYS A 322 -9.23 -14.79 -5.79
C LYS A 322 -7.93 -14.46 -6.50
N LYS A 323 -6.99 -15.38 -6.41
CA LYS A 323 -5.65 -15.30 -6.98
C LYS A 323 -5.49 -16.31 -8.09
N TYR A 324 -4.82 -15.94 -9.19
CA TYR A 324 -4.45 -16.85 -10.27
C TYR A 324 -2.99 -16.60 -10.63
N VAL A 325 -2.27 -17.66 -10.91
CA VAL A 325 -0.83 -17.63 -11.21
C VAL A 325 -0.60 -18.32 -12.55
N MET A 326 0.18 -17.69 -13.41
CA MET A 326 0.62 -18.28 -14.65
C MET A 326 1.70 -19.33 -14.39
N SER A 327 1.47 -20.56 -14.76
CA SER A 327 2.42 -21.68 -14.57
C SER A 327 3.45 -21.79 -15.69
N ASP A 328 3.11 -21.35 -16.90
CA ASP A 328 3.99 -21.45 -18.06
C ASP A 328 5.07 -20.35 -18.06
N THR A 329 6.21 -20.64 -18.68
CA THR A 329 7.23 -19.62 -18.93
C THR A 329 6.63 -18.50 -19.78
N PHE A 330 6.87 -17.24 -19.35
CA PHE A 330 6.29 -16.07 -19.99
C PHE A 330 6.75 -15.94 -21.46
N SER A 331 5.79 -15.92 -22.35
CA SER A 331 5.85 -15.47 -23.74
C SER A 331 4.58 -14.70 -24.07
N VAL A 332 4.51 -14.03 -25.23
CA VAL A 332 3.27 -13.36 -25.64
C VAL A 332 2.13 -14.35 -25.77
N ASP A 333 2.41 -15.54 -26.34
CA ASP A 333 1.38 -16.56 -26.63
C ASP A 333 0.92 -17.25 -25.34
N THR A 334 1.84 -17.67 -24.45
CA THR A 334 1.47 -18.31 -23.16
C THR A 334 0.76 -17.31 -22.25
N PHE A 335 1.18 -16.05 -22.25
CA PHE A 335 0.49 -15.00 -21.51
C PHE A 335 -0.91 -14.72 -22.05
N ALA A 336 -1.09 -14.68 -23.38
CA ALA A 336 -2.41 -14.55 -23.99
C ALA A 336 -3.32 -15.74 -23.64
N SER A 337 -2.80 -16.97 -23.69
CA SER A 337 -3.54 -18.18 -23.30
C SER A 337 -3.96 -18.14 -21.82
N PHE A 338 -3.10 -17.66 -20.93
CA PHE A 338 -3.41 -17.48 -19.51
C PHE A 338 -4.58 -16.50 -19.30
N ILE A 339 -4.55 -15.33 -19.97
CA ILE A 339 -5.63 -14.34 -19.89
C ILE A 339 -6.94 -14.90 -20.45
N GLN A 340 -6.90 -15.58 -21.61
CA GLN A 340 -8.07 -16.21 -22.23
C GLN A 340 -8.67 -17.30 -21.33
N ALA A 341 -7.84 -18.13 -20.72
CA ALA A 341 -8.27 -19.16 -19.78
C ALA A 341 -8.94 -18.55 -18.52
N TYR A 342 -8.43 -17.43 -18.03
CA TYR A 342 -9.05 -16.67 -16.95
C TYR A 342 -10.43 -16.15 -17.35
N GLU A 343 -10.56 -15.49 -18.51
CA GLU A 343 -11.82 -14.94 -19.01
C GLU A 343 -12.86 -16.04 -19.31
N ALA A 344 -12.40 -17.21 -19.74
CA ALA A 344 -13.24 -18.40 -19.94
C ALA A 344 -13.66 -19.09 -18.62
N GLY A 345 -13.11 -18.68 -17.48
CA GLY A 345 -13.38 -19.29 -16.19
C GLY A 345 -12.84 -20.71 -16.04
N SER A 346 -11.84 -21.09 -16.85
CA SER A 346 -11.23 -22.42 -16.85
C SER A 346 -10.02 -22.56 -15.94
N LEU A 347 -9.54 -21.46 -15.36
CA LEU A 347 -8.43 -21.49 -14.40
C LEU A 347 -8.92 -21.84 -13.00
N GLU A 348 -8.18 -22.70 -12.32
CA GLU A 348 -8.34 -22.90 -10.89
C GLU A 348 -7.66 -21.74 -10.12
N ALA A 349 -8.34 -21.27 -9.08
CA ALA A 349 -7.77 -20.23 -8.21
C ALA A 349 -6.56 -20.77 -7.45
N TYR A 350 -5.49 -20.00 -7.40
CA TYR A 350 -4.32 -20.31 -6.60
C TYR A 350 -4.67 -20.23 -5.11
N ILE A 351 -4.25 -21.24 -4.38
CA ILE A 351 -4.34 -21.32 -2.92
C ILE A 351 -2.92 -21.57 -2.41
N LYS A 352 -2.41 -20.67 -1.60
CA LYS A 352 -1.14 -20.88 -0.91
C LYS A 352 -1.30 -22.05 0.06
N SER A 353 -0.57 -23.11 -0.14
CA SER A 353 -0.66 -24.32 0.67
C SER A 353 0.67 -25.05 0.66
N GLU A 354 1.06 -25.53 1.84
CA GLU A 354 2.10 -26.56 1.95
C GLU A 354 1.65 -27.85 1.26
N ASP A 355 2.62 -28.75 1.08
CA ASP A 355 2.36 -30.11 0.60
C ASP A 355 1.44 -30.87 1.56
N LEU A 356 0.63 -31.79 1.02
CA LEU A 356 -0.28 -32.61 1.83
C LEU A 356 0.52 -33.45 2.84
N PRO A 357 0.29 -33.26 4.15
CA PRO A 357 0.99 -34.01 5.17
C PRO A 357 0.44 -35.44 5.29
N ASP A 358 1.30 -36.35 5.66
CA ASP A 358 0.87 -37.65 6.16
C ASP A 358 0.32 -37.50 7.58
N ASN A 359 -0.97 -37.75 7.76
CA ASN A 359 -1.70 -37.66 9.03
C ASN A 359 -2.06 -39.06 9.61
N GLU A 360 -1.61 -40.16 8.99
CA GLU A 360 -1.90 -41.49 9.46
C GLU A 360 -1.25 -41.73 10.83
N GLY A 361 -2.03 -42.23 11.79
CA GLY A 361 -1.57 -42.52 13.14
C GLY A 361 -1.15 -41.31 13.98
N LYS A 362 -1.34 -40.07 13.52
CA LYS A 362 -1.00 -38.87 14.30
C LYS A 362 -2.19 -38.43 15.14
N PRO A 363 -2.01 -38.24 16.48
CA PRO A 363 -3.08 -37.78 17.37
C PRO A 363 -3.50 -36.33 17.08
N VAL A 364 -2.57 -35.47 16.66
CA VAL A 364 -2.85 -34.11 16.18
C VAL A 364 -2.68 -34.10 14.67
N LYS A 365 -3.74 -33.83 13.95
CA LYS A 365 -3.74 -33.75 12.49
C LYS A 365 -3.17 -32.40 12.03
N VAL A 366 -2.39 -32.41 10.96
CA VAL A 366 -1.88 -31.19 10.34
C VAL A 366 -2.79 -30.87 9.14
N ALA A 367 -3.46 -29.72 9.23
CA ALA A 367 -4.19 -29.16 8.10
C ALA A 367 -3.27 -28.20 7.30
N VAL A 368 -3.38 -28.30 5.99
CA VAL A 368 -2.88 -27.34 5.02
C VAL A 368 -4.05 -26.78 4.23
N ALA A 369 -3.91 -25.68 3.50
CA ALA A 369 -5.05 -25.05 2.84
C ALA A 369 -5.82 -26.02 1.91
N ARG A 370 -5.12 -26.95 1.24
CA ARG A 370 -5.71 -27.91 0.32
C ARG A 370 -6.55 -29.01 0.96
N ASN A 371 -6.27 -29.41 2.22
CA ASN A 371 -7.01 -30.47 2.91
C ASN A 371 -7.85 -29.94 4.08
N PHE A 372 -7.87 -28.62 4.30
CA PHE A 372 -8.58 -28.00 5.43
C PHE A 372 -10.08 -28.33 5.42
N ASP A 373 -10.70 -28.25 4.25
CA ASP A 373 -12.11 -28.54 4.10
C ASP A 373 -12.45 -29.98 4.53
N GLU A 374 -11.62 -30.94 4.12
CA GLU A 374 -11.80 -32.34 4.45
C GLU A 374 -11.63 -32.59 5.97
N LEU A 375 -10.53 -32.05 6.52
CA LEU A 375 -10.20 -32.31 7.94
C LEU A 375 -11.02 -31.50 8.93
N VAL A 376 -11.50 -30.31 8.55
CA VAL A 376 -12.10 -29.37 9.48
C VAL A 376 -13.56 -29.05 9.15
N THR A 377 -13.84 -28.41 8.01
CA THR A 377 -15.19 -27.91 7.72
C THR A 377 -16.17 -29.00 7.33
N LYS A 378 -15.70 -30.08 6.67
CA LYS A 378 -16.50 -31.25 6.28
C LYS A 378 -16.29 -32.49 7.14
N SER A 379 -15.45 -32.39 8.19
CA SER A 379 -15.21 -33.48 9.12
C SER A 379 -16.51 -34.01 9.73
N GLU A 380 -16.65 -35.31 9.86
CA GLU A 380 -17.75 -36.00 10.54
C GLU A 380 -17.69 -35.93 12.07
N LYS A 381 -16.62 -35.30 12.62
CA LYS A 381 -16.37 -35.14 14.05
C LYS A 381 -16.45 -33.67 14.49
N ASP A 382 -16.53 -33.43 15.77
CA ASP A 382 -16.20 -32.13 16.34
C ASP A 382 -14.72 -31.82 16.11
N VAL A 383 -14.35 -30.57 15.87
CA VAL A 383 -12.95 -30.21 15.57
C VAL A 383 -12.50 -29.06 16.45
N LEU A 384 -11.35 -29.20 17.09
CA LEU A 384 -10.59 -28.10 17.66
C LEU A 384 -9.39 -27.83 16.73
N VAL A 385 -9.32 -26.63 16.15
CA VAL A 385 -8.24 -26.26 15.24
C VAL A 385 -7.41 -25.11 15.81
N GLU A 386 -6.09 -25.27 15.82
CA GLU A 386 -5.10 -24.25 16.16
C GLU A 386 -4.51 -23.65 14.87
N PHE A 387 -4.60 -22.33 14.72
CA PHE A 387 -3.80 -21.57 13.77
C PHE A 387 -2.55 -21.03 14.46
N TYR A 388 -1.36 -21.44 13.97
CA TYR A 388 -0.10 -21.11 14.60
C TYR A 388 0.91 -20.51 13.63
N ALA A 389 2.04 -20.02 14.18
CA ALA A 389 3.22 -19.65 13.41
C ALA A 389 4.46 -20.34 14.03
N PRO A 390 5.39 -20.91 13.22
CA PRO A 390 6.56 -21.66 13.72
C PRO A 390 7.52 -20.82 14.59
N TRP A 391 7.59 -19.53 14.35
CA TRP A 391 8.42 -18.60 15.13
C TRP A 391 7.74 -18.05 16.40
N CYS A 392 6.46 -18.32 16.60
CA CYS A 392 5.69 -17.82 17.73
C CYS A 392 6.06 -18.53 19.06
N GLY A 393 6.56 -17.78 20.03
CA GLY A 393 6.95 -18.32 21.33
C GLY A 393 5.79 -18.91 22.15
N HIS A 394 4.58 -18.33 22.04
CA HIS A 394 3.39 -18.86 22.72
C HIS A 394 2.90 -20.16 22.06
N CYS A 395 3.01 -20.28 20.73
CA CYS A 395 2.67 -21.51 20.01
C CYS A 395 3.62 -22.65 20.41
N LYS A 396 4.93 -22.36 20.51
CA LYS A 396 5.93 -23.36 20.95
C LYS A 396 5.65 -23.88 22.37
N LYS A 397 5.14 -23.04 23.27
CA LYS A 397 4.73 -23.46 24.62
C LYS A 397 3.45 -24.29 24.60
N LEU A 398 2.53 -24.00 23.70
CA LEU A 398 1.27 -24.74 23.55
C LEU A 398 1.47 -26.11 22.89
N THR A 399 2.43 -26.26 21.98
CA THR A 399 2.66 -27.49 21.21
C THR A 399 2.65 -28.77 22.05
N PRO A 400 3.44 -28.90 23.14
CA PRO A 400 3.44 -30.16 23.93
C PRO A 400 2.09 -30.43 24.60
N ILE A 401 1.39 -29.39 25.04
CA ILE A 401 0.04 -29.50 25.64
C ILE A 401 -0.98 -29.96 24.60
N TYR A 402 -0.87 -29.40 23.39
CA TYR A 402 -1.76 -29.70 22.29
C TYR A 402 -1.55 -31.12 21.74
N ASP A 403 -0.30 -31.58 21.69
CA ASP A 403 0.04 -32.95 21.30
C ASP A 403 -0.46 -33.97 22.34
N GLU A 404 -0.36 -33.65 23.65
CA GLU A 404 -0.95 -34.47 24.72
C GLU A 404 -2.49 -34.48 24.65
N LEU A 405 -3.13 -33.33 24.37
CA LEU A 405 -4.56 -33.22 24.13
C LEU A 405 -4.99 -34.15 22.97
N GLY A 406 -4.26 -34.13 21.85
CA GLY A 406 -4.51 -35.02 20.72
C GLY A 406 -4.53 -36.49 21.16
N THR A 407 -3.54 -36.90 21.95
CA THR A 407 -3.43 -38.27 22.49
C THR A 407 -4.63 -38.60 23.41
N LYS A 408 -5.05 -37.67 24.27
CA LYS A 408 -6.22 -37.88 25.16
C LYS A 408 -7.55 -37.96 24.40
N MET A 409 -7.63 -37.36 23.25
CA MET A 409 -8.84 -37.40 22.43
C MET A 409 -8.85 -38.54 21.39
N GLU A 410 -7.81 -39.38 21.38
CA GLU A 410 -7.82 -40.60 20.56
C GLU A 410 -9.00 -41.51 20.94
N GLY A 411 -9.72 -42.00 19.94
CA GLY A 411 -10.93 -42.82 20.14
C GLY A 411 -12.19 -42.04 20.50
N GLU A 412 -12.11 -40.72 20.69
CA GLU A 412 -13.23 -39.83 20.85
C GLU A 412 -13.78 -39.34 19.50
N ASN A 413 -15.02 -38.84 19.50
CA ASN A 413 -15.62 -38.27 18.28
C ASN A 413 -15.21 -36.79 18.09
N VAL A 414 -13.93 -36.54 18.29
CA VAL A 414 -13.29 -35.22 18.24
C VAL A 414 -11.98 -35.33 17.45
N GLU A 415 -11.68 -34.37 16.61
CA GLU A 415 -10.38 -34.21 15.95
C GLU A 415 -9.64 -33.01 16.51
N ILE A 416 -8.36 -33.19 16.81
CA ILE A 416 -7.44 -32.13 17.19
C ILE A 416 -6.57 -31.81 15.99
N VAL A 417 -6.65 -30.56 15.49
CA VAL A 417 -6.06 -30.14 14.24
C VAL A 417 -5.20 -28.90 14.43
N LYS A 418 -4.08 -28.77 13.73
CA LYS A 418 -3.26 -27.56 13.69
C LYS A 418 -2.91 -27.17 12.26
N MET A 419 -2.76 -25.85 12.00
CA MET A 419 -2.42 -25.30 10.69
C MET A 419 -1.41 -24.17 10.83
N ASP A 420 -0.31 -24.22 10.09
CA ASP A 420 0.60 -23.08 9.95
C ASP A 420 -0.03 -22.01 9.08
N ALA A 421 -0.53 -20.95 9.71
CA ALA A 421 -1.18 -19.84 9.02
C ALA A 421 -0.20 -18.87 8.34
N THR A 422 1.11 -19.13 8.41
CA THR A 422 2.13 -18.36 7.68
C THR A 422 2.51 -19.00 6.35
N ALA A 423 2.36 -20.33 6.27
CA ALA A 423 2.65 -21.11 5.07
C ALA A 423 1.42 -21.48 4.24
N ASN A 424 0.23 -21.25 4.78
CA ASN A 424 -1.05 -21.62 4.16
C ASN A 424 -2.03 -20.43 4.17
N ASP A 425 -2.86 -20.32 3.14
CA ASP A 425 -4.01 -19.39 3.14
C ASP A 425 -5.03 -19.85 4.19
N VAL A 426 -5.37 -18.97 5.14
CA VAL A 426 -6.40 -19.23 6.15
C VAL A 426 -7.77 -19.20 5.47
N PRO A 427 -8.59 -20.26 5.59
CA PRO A 427 -9.91 -20.31 4.95
C PRO A 427 -10.84 -19.20 5.45
N SER A 428 -11.77 -18.78 4.59
CA SER A 428 -12.79 -17.80 4.94
C SER A 428 -13.65 -18.31 6.13
N GLY A 429 -14.01 -17.37 7.02
CA GLY A 429 -14.76 -17.69 8.25
C GLY A 429 -13.89 -17.84 9.50
N PHE A 430 -12.57 -17.78 9.38
CA PHE A 430 -11.64 -17.79 10.51
C PHE A 430 -10.90 -16.45 10.59
N ASP A 431 -11.19 -15.66 11.63
CA ASP A 431 -10.54 -14.36 11.88
C ASP A 431 -9.27 -14.56 12.72
N VAL A 432 -8.13 -14.76 12.06
CA VAL A 432 -6.82 -15.00 12.69
C VAL A 432 -6.00 -13.71 12.67
N ARG A 433 -5.98 -12.97 13.79
CA ARG A 433 -5.24 -11.70 13.95
C ARG A 433 -3.92 -11.84 14.71
N GLY A 434 -3.63 -13.01 15.23
CA GLY A 434 -2.44 -13.29 16.04
C GLY A 434 -2.30 -14.77 16.33
N PHE A 435 -1.21 -15.17 16.98
CA PHE A 435 -0.87 -16.57 17.20
C PHE A 435 -0.59 -16.87 18.68
N PRO A 436 -1.02 -18.06 19.18
CA PRO A 436 -1.95 -18.99 18.54
C PRO A 436 -3.41 -18.47 18.62
N THR A 437 -4.20 -18.76 17.58
CA THR A 437 -5.65 -18.57 17.61
C THR A 437 -6.31 -19.93 17.43
N LEU A 438 -7.32 -20.25 18.28
CA LEU A 438 -7.99 -21.54 18.26
C LEU A 438 -9.50 -21.36 17.99
N PHE A 439 -10.05 -22.31 17.23
CA PHE A 439 -11.49 -22.38 16.97
C PHE A 439 -12.04 -23.77 17.23
N TRP A 440 -13.24 -23.80 17.78
CA TRP A 440 -14.06 -24.98 17.94
C TRP A 440 -15.12 -25.04 16.86
N LEU A 441 -15.28 -26.19 16.22
CA LEU A 441 -16.31 -26.45 15.21
C LEU A 441 -17.14 -27.67 15.63
N PRO A 442 -18.34 -27.49 16.21
CA PRO A 442 -19.24 -28.59 16.50
C PRO A 442 -19.63 -29.34 15.24
N LYS A 443 -19.65 -30.69 15.25
CA LYS A 443 -20.11 -31.54 14.15
C LYS A 443 -21.45 -31.09 13.61
N SER A 444 -22.38 -30.74 14.51
CA SER A 444 -23.77 -30.43 14.18
C SER A 444 -23.97 -29.15 13.37
N THR A 445 -23.12 -28.14 13.55
CA THR A 445 -23.28 -26.82 12.93
C THR A 445 -22.14 -26.44 11.99
N LYS A 446 -20.96 -26.99 12.23
CA LYS A 446 -19.70 -26.61 11.58
C LYS A 446 -19.41 -25.10 11.59
N LYS A 447 -20.07 -24.38 12.49
CA LYS A 447 -19.82 -22.95 12.69
C LYS A 447 -18.61 -22.77 13.60
N ALA A 448 -17.59 -22.08 13.10
CA ALA A 448 -16.39 -21.76 13.86
C ALA A 448 -16.73 -20.86 15.05
N VAL A 449 -16.36 -21.25 16.24
CA VAL A 449 -16.47 -20.50 17.49
C VAL A 449 -15.07 -20.31 18.06
N ALA A 450 -14.65 -19.06 18.27
CA ALA A 450 -13.34 -18.77 18.81
C ALA A 450 -13.21 -19.35 20.24
N TYR A 451 -12.14 -20.09 20.50
CA TYR A 451 -11.82 -20.59 21.82
C TYR A 451 -11.20 -19.47 22.68
N GLN A 452 -11.80 -19.22 23.82
CA GLN A 452 -11.39 -18.16 24.77
C GLN A 452 -10.98 -18.73 26.15
N GLY A 453 -10.83 -20.05 26.27
CA GLY A 453 -10.47 -20.71 27.51
C GLY A 453 -9.00 -20.61 27.88
N GLY A 454 -8.63 -21.26 29.01
CA GLY A 454 -7.25 -21.42 29.45
C GLY A 454 -6.45 -22.30 28.46
N ARG A 455 -5.13 -22.34 28.64
CA ARG A 455 -4.23 -23.06 27.71
C ARG A 455 -3.54 -24.25 28.36
N GLU A 456 -4.01 -24.66 29.52
CA GLU A 456 -3.57 -25.90 30.18
C GLU A 456 -4.38 -27.08 29.63
N LEU A 457 -3.84 -28.28 29.74
CA LEU A 457 -4.47 -29.49 29.22
C LEU A 457 -5.88 -29.71 29.75
N ASP A 458 -6.08 -29.51 31.09
CA ASP A 458 -7.37 -29.71 31.74
C ASP A 458 -8.42 -28.69 31.28
N ASP A 459 -8.00 -27.47 30.90
CA ASP A 459 -8.90 -26.44 30.34
C ASP A 459 -9.48 -26.90 29.00
N PHE A 460 -8.63 -27.45 28.13
CA PHE A 460 -9.06 -28.01 26.84
C PHE A 460 -9.96 -29.21 26.99
N VAL A 461 -9.59 -30.19 27.85
CA VAL A 461 -10.39 -31.39 28.07
C VAL A 461 -11.76 -31.01 28.59
N LYS A 462 -11.83 -30.10 29.57
CA LYS A 462 -13.09 -29.61 30.13
C LYS A 462 -13.93 -28.92 29.08
N PHE A 463 -13.35 -27.99 28.30
CA PHE A 463 -14.07 -27.27 27.25
C PHE A 463 -14.64 -28.22 26.21
N ILE A 464 -13.83 -29.18 25.72
CA ILE A 464 -14.26 -30.17 24.74
C ILE A 464 -15.41 -31.02 25.31
N ALA A 465 -15.27 -31.51 26.53
CA ALA A 465 -16.31 -32.31 27.18
C ALA A 465 -17.65 -31.57 27.37
N GLU A 466 -17.59 -30.27 27.69
CA GLU A 466 -18.78 -29.41 27.85
C GLU A 466 -19.45 -29.11 26.49
N ASN A 467 -18.69 -28.98 25.40
CA ASN A 467 -19.15 -28.47 24.10
C ASN A 467 -19.27 -29.54 23.01
N ALA A 468 -18.77 -30.77 23.22
CA ALA A 468 -18.84 -31.84 22.23
C ALA A 468 -20.29 -32.20 21.88
N SER A 469 -20.55 -32.46 20.58
CA SER A 469 -21.88 -32.82 20.07
C SER A 469 -22.42 -34.08 20.67
N SER A 470 -21.56 -35.03 21.04
CA SER A 470 -21.85 -36.24 21.82
C SER A 470 -21.01 -36.29 23.09
N GLU A 471 -21.48 -36.97 24.11
CA GLU A 471 -20.68 -37.17 25.31
C GLU A 471 -19.45 -38.01 25.00
N LEU A 472 -18.30 -37.59 25.54
CA LEU A 472 -17.03 -38.28 25.32
C LEU A 472 -17.05 -39.68 25.95
N ASN A 473 -16.32 -40.63 25.40
CA ASN A 473 -16.24 -41.98 25.91
C ASN A 473 -15.48 -42.04 27.24
N GLN A 474 -14.36 -41.32 27.33
CA GLN A 474 -13.45 -41.37 28.50
C GLN A 474 -13.74 -40.29 29.55
N TYR A 475 -14.51 -39.25 29.22
CA TYR A 475 -14.75 -38.10 30.10
C TYR A 475 -16.25 -37.82 30.26
N ASP A 476 -16.66 -37.42 31.47
CA ASP A 476 -17.99 -36.87 31.69
C ASP A 476 -18.12 -35.44 31.13
N ARG A 477 -19.33 -34.87 31.13
CA ARG A 477 -19.61 -33.51 30.64
C ARG A 477 -18.86 -32.40 31.45
N LYS A 478 -18.21 -32.72 32.54
CA LYS A 478 -17.38 -31.80 33.34
C LYS A 478 -15.89 -31.99 33.09
N GLY A 479 -15.53 -32.86 32.13
CA GLY A 479 -14.14 -33.16 31.79
C GLY A 479 -13.44 -34.08 32.81
N LYS A 480 -14.19 -34.75 33.70
CA LYS A 480 -13.60 -35.72 34.64
C LYS A 480 -13.53 -37.11 34.00
N PRO A 481 -12.42 -37.84 34.20
CA PRO A 481 -12.33 -39.19 33.68
C PRO A 481 -13.48 -40.08 34.22
N LYS A 482 -14.13 -40.80 33.31
CA LYS A 482 -15.12 -41.82 33.71
C LYS A 482 -14.37 -43.01 34.32
N LYS A 483 -14.96 -43.59 35.37
CA LYS A 483 -14.43 -44.83 35.92
C LYS A 483 -14.55 -45.93 34.87
N ALA A 484 -13.46 -46.64 34.63
CA ALA A 484 -13.53 -47.82 33.78
C ALA A 484 -14.52 -48.80 34.45
N GLU A 485 -15.61 -49.15 33.77
CA GLU A 485 -16.41 -50.28 34.17
C GLU A 485 -15.56 -51.54 33.94
N LEU A 486 -15.16 -52.21 35.01
CA LEU A 486 -14.42 -53.45 35.02
C LEU A 486 -15.28 -54.61 34.50
#